data_6139086f5b46cd502e2b724e9a0057e8
#
_entry.id   6139086f5b46cd502e2b724e9a0057e8
#
_cell.length_a   1.000
_cell.length_b   1.000
_cell.length_c   1.000
_cell.angle_alpha   90.00
_cell.angle_beta   90.00
_cell.angle_gamma   90.00
#
_symmetry.space_group_name_H-M   'P 1'
#
loop_
_entity.id
_entity.type
_entity.pdbx_description
1 polymer ?
#
loop_
_entity_poly.entity_id
_entity_poly.type
_entity_poly.pdbx_seq_one_letter_code
_entity_poly.pdbx_strand_id
1 'polypeptide(L)'
;EYSIEEVSDEEVKEIFLNNHAMAIGDSMGEGLDAYKVLYSESVVYTRGRRIDNMVKDMPKVIEYNPKYLFLSYGANDIIKWNGDVEGFINAYKNSISYIKEVLPDTTIIINSVLPVSEKAINNKSAFTYQSEFNSKLMKLCKSMEIDFLENSRFLLEKEEPYGYDGIHPKRFFFYLWGRQMASYLNSKSL
;
A
#
# COMPACT_ATOMS: atom_id res chain seq x y z
N GLU A 1 -3.58 -9.39 14.22
CA GLU A 1 -2.79 -9.92 13.10
C GLU A 1 -3.68 -10.84 12.28
N TYR A 2 -3.61 -10.69 10.96
CA TYR A 2 -4.36 -11.56 10.04
C TYR A 2 -3.49 -12.79 9.73
N SER A 3 -4.10 -13.99 9.79
CA SER A 3 -3.39 -15.24 9.47
C SER A 3 -3.20 -15.37 7.98
N ILE A 4 -2.00 -15.08 7.50
CA ILE A 4 -1.62 -15.20 6.08
C ILE A 4 -1.42 -16.65 5.66
N GLU A 5 -1.33 -17.58 6.60
CA GLU A 5 -1.10 -19.00 6.34
C GLU A 5 -2.37 -19.71 5.86
N GLU A 6 -3.54 -19.12 6.12
CA GLU A 6 -4.85 -19.63 5.73
C GLU A 6 -5.24 -19.27 4.28
N VAL A 7 -4.42 -18.49 3.58
CA VAL A 7 -4.67 -18.03 2.21
C VAL A 7 -3.52 -18.48 1.31
N SER A 8 -3.80 -19.23 0.28
CA SER A 8 -2.82 -19.60 -0.75
C SER A 8 -2.60 -18.46 -1.76
N ASP A 9 -1.49 -18.49 -2.50
CA ASP A 9 -1.19 -17.49 -3.54
C ASP A 9 -2.23 -17.48 -4.65
N GLU A 10 -2.78 -18.63 -4.99
CA GLU A 10 -3.81 -18.79 -6.02
C GLU A 10 -5.16 -18.19 -5.62
N GLU A 11 -5.50 -18.22 -4.32
CA GLU A 11 -6.75 -17.70 -3.79
C GLU A 11 -6.79 -16.17 -3.70
N VAL A 12 -5.63 -15.50 -3.58
CA VAL A 12 -5.56 -14.06 -3.34
C VAL A 12 -6.37 -13.26 -4.34
N LYS A 13 -6.18 -13.51 -5.65
CA LYS A 13 -6.85 -12.76 -6.71
C LYS A 13 -8.36 -13.04 -6.77
N GLU A 14 -8.78 -14.28 -6.47
CA GLU A 14 -10.20 -14.64 -6.38
C GLU A 14 -10.87 -13.96 -5.18
N ILE A 15 -10.18 -13.89 -4.03
CA ILE A 15 -10.68 -13.18 -2.84
C ILE A 15 -10.87 -11.70 -3.15
N PHE A 16 -9.91 -11.06 -3.86
CA PHE A 16 -10.06 -9.67 -4.29
C PHE A 16 -11.26 -9.49 -5.20
N LEU A 17 -11.40 -10.32 -6.22
CA LEU A 17 -12.52 -10.25 -7.17
C LEU A 17 -13.87 -10.44 -6.47
N ASN A 18 -14.00 -11.49 -5.66
CA ASN A 18 -15.24 -11.82 -4.94
C ASN A 18 -15.65 -10.76 -3.92
N ASN A 19 -14.69 -10.02 -3.34
CA ASN A 19 -14.95 -8.91 -2.43
C ASN A 19 -15.04 -7.56 -3.14
N HIS A 20 -14.96 -7.51 -4.46
CA HIS A 20 -14.92 -6.27 -5.24
C HIS A 20 -13.86 -5.30 -4.70
N ALA A 21 -12.66 -5.82 -4.49
CA ALA A 21 -11.54 -5.09 -3.90
C ALA A 21 -10.55 -4.62 -4.96
N MET A 22 -9.89 -3.49 -4.70
CA MET A 22 -8.88 -2.92 -5.57
C MET A 22 -7.70 -2.40 -4.75
N ALA A 23 -6.49 -2.49 -5.31
CA ALA A 23 -5.30 -1.82 -4.80
C ALA A 23 -4.94 -0.63 -5.68
N ILE A 24 -4.56 0.49 -5.06
CA ILE A 24 -4.04 1.67 -5.77
C ILE A 24 -2.71 2.10 -5.15
N GLY A 25 -1.74 2.47 -5.97
CA GLY A 25 -0.43 2.83 -5.45
C GLY A 25 0.58 3.36 -6.46
N ASP A 26 1.81 3.38 -6.02
CA ASP A 26 2.98 3.73 -6.81
C ASP A 26 3.60 2.49 -7.51
N SER A 27 4.91 2.50 -7.76
CA SER A 27 5.62 1.37 -8.38
C SER A 27 5.54 0.05 -7.58
N MET A 28 5.18 0.09 -6.30
CA MET A 28 4.95 -1.13 -5.51
C MET A 28 3.73 -1.88 -6.02
N GLY A 29 2.66 -1.18 -6.44
CA GLY A 29 1.48 -1.81 -7.05
C GLY A 29 1.79 -2.59 -8.33
N GLU A 30 2.83 -2.19 -9.08
CA GLU A 30 3.27 -2.90 -10.28
C GLU A 30 3.62 -4.37 -10.01
N GLY A 31 4.24 -4.68 -8.86
CA GLY A 31 4.57 -6.06 -8.52
C GLY A 31 3.36 -6.96 -8.31
N LEU A 32 2.26 -6.40 -7.82
CA LEU A 32 0.99 -7.16 -7.67
C LEU A 32 0.45 -7.62 -9.04
N ASP A 33 0.58 -6.79 -10.07
CA ASP A 33 0.18 -7.12 -11.45
C ASP A 33 1.24 -7.98 -12.16
N ALA A 34 2.50 -7.55 -12.15
CA ALA A 34 3.59 -8.20 -12.89
C ALA A 34 3.81 -9.65 -12.43
N TYR A 35 3.69 -9.93 -11.13
CA TYR A 35 3.82 -11.28 -10.57
C TYR A 35 2.50 -12.05 -10.51
N LYS A 36 1.41 -11.48 -11.07
CA LYS A 36 0.08 -12.12 -11.13
C LYS A 36 -0.50 -12.45 -9.76
N VAL A 37 -0.16 -11.66 -8.75
CA VAL A 37 -0.74 -11.75 -7.40
C VAL A 37 -2.19 -11.31 -7.41
N LEU A 38 -2.50 -10.24 -8.16
CA LEU A 38 -3.85 -9.76 -8.44
C LEU A 38 -4.16 -9.83 -9.94
N TYR A 39 -5.44 -9.83 -10.29
CA TYR A 39 -5.84 -9.53 -11.65
C TYR A 39 -5.54 -8.07 -12.00
N SER A 40 -5.16 -7.79 -13.23
CA SER A 40 -4.78 -6.43 -13.67
C SER A 40 -5.92 -5.40 -13.50
N GLU A 41 -7.17 -5.84 -13.52
CA GLU A 41 -8.35 -5.01 -13.25
C GLU A 41 -8.52 -4.65 -11.76
N SER A 42 -7.88 -5.40 -10.86
CA SER A 42 -7.94 -5.18 -9.40
C SER A 42 -6.78 -4.33 -8.87
N VAL A 43 -5.93 -3.79 -9.74
CA VAL A 43 -4.81 -2.94 -9.33
C VAL A 43 -4.62 -1.75 -10.27
N VAL A 44 -4.47 -0.57 -9.67
CA VAL A 44 -4.10 0.67 -10.37
C VAL A 44 -2.79 1.16 -9.81
N TYR A 45 -1.79 1.36 -10.66
CA TYR A 45 -0.49 1.86 -10.23
C TYR A 45 0.12 2.81 -11.24
N THR A 46 0.95 3.74 -10.75
CA THR A 46 1.78 4.60 -11.59
C THR A 46 3.14 4.78 -10.94
N ARG A 47 4.21 4.44 -11.65
CA ARG A 47 5.59 4.62 -11.16
C ARG A 47 5.84 6.08 -10.81
N GLY A 48 6.47 6.34 -9.67
CA GLY A 48 6.74 7.69 -9.18
C GLY A 48 5.54 8.44 -8.61
N ARG A 49 4.37 7.81 -8.55
CA ARG A 49 3.16 8.41 -7.96
C ARG A 49 3.37 8.64 -6.47
N ARG A 50 2.78 9.72 -5.98
CA ARG A 50 2.73 10.09 -4.56
C ARG A 50 1.30 10.27 -4.13
N ILE A 51 1.09 10.29 -2.83
CA ILE A 51 -0.25 10.49 -2.26
C ILE A 51 -0.85 11.84 -2.66
N ASP A 52 -0.04 12.93 -2.74
CA ASP A 52 -0.50 14.27 -3.07
C ASP A 52 -1.00 14.43 -4.51
N ASN A 53 -0.70 13.48 -5.38
CA ASN A 53 -1.12 13.51 -6.78
C ASN A 53 -1.81 12.23 -7.26
N MET A 54 -2.25 11.36 -6.31
CA MET A 54 -2.94 10.11 -6.59
C MET A 54 -4.29 10.32 -7.30
N VAL A 55 -4.87 11.51 -7.18
CA VAL A 55 -6.12 11.90 -7.86
C VAL A 55 -6.09 11.64 -9.36
N LYS A 56 -4.91 11.66 -9.98
CA LYS A 56 -4.72 11.39 -11.42
C LYS A 56 -5.06 9.94 -11.80
N ASP A 57 -5.02 9.01 -10.85
CA ASP A 57 -5.31 7.59 -11.07
C ASP A 57 -6.76 7.22 -10.67
N MET A 58 -7.47 8.14 -10.00
CA MET A 58 -8.83 7.92 -9.50
C MET A 58 -9.89 7.65 -10.58
N PRO A 59 -9.81 8.15 -11.84
CA PRO A 59 -10.83 7.83 -12.84
C PRO A 59 -11.10 6.33 -13.00
N LYS A 60 -10.05 5.49 -13.02
CA LYS A 60 -10.18 4.02 -13.09
C LYS A 60 -10.77 3.43 -11.82
N VAL A 61 -10.40 3.98 -10.66
CA VAL A 61 -10.93 3.53 -9.36
C VAL A 61 -12.41 3.87 -9.23
N ILE A 62 -12.81 5.07 -9.66
CA ILE A 62 -14.21 5.51 -9.65
C ILE A 62 -15.06 4.66 -10.61
N GLU A 63 -14.55 4.36 -11.80
CA GLU A 63 -15.22 3.47 -12.77
C GLU A 63 -15.42 2.06 -12.21
N TYR A 64 -14.40 1.51 -11.54
CA TYR A 64 -14.48 0.20 -10.89
C TYR A 64 -15.41 0.21 -9.68
N ASN A 65 -15.48 1.33 -8.93
CA ASN A 65 -16.31 1.54 -7.73
C ASN A 65 -16.10 0.45 -6.67
N PRO A 66 -14.88 0.24 -6.15
CA PRO A 66 -14.56 -0.87 -5.27
C PRO A 66 -15.30 -0.79 -3.93
N LYS A 67 -15.67 -1.95 -3.38
CA LYS A 67 -16.14 -2.06 -1.99
C LYS A 67 -14.99 -1.86 -0.99
N TYR A 68 -13.79 -2.34 -1.33
CA TYR A 68 -12.56 -2.19 -0.53
C TYR A 68 -11.45 -1.61 -1.39
N LEU A 69 -10.82 -0.54 -0.92
CA LEU A 69 -9.71 0.13 -1.61
C LEU A 69 -8.47 0.17 -0.72
N PHE A 70 -7.41 -0.55 -1.14
CA PHE A 70 -6.12 -0.58 -0.47
C PHE A 70 -5.19 0.48 -1.08
N LEU A 71 -4.71 1.42 -0.26
CA LEU A 71 -3.76 2.46 -0.67
C LEU A 71 -2.33 2.06 -0.29
N SER A 72 -1.38 2.26 -1.22
CA SER A 72 0.04 1.91 -1.05
C SER A 72 0.94 2.99 -1.63
N TYR A 73 1.20 4.02 -0.83
CA TYR A 73 2.08 5.16 -1.17
C TYR A 73 3.09 5.39 -0.05
N GLY A 74 4.28 5.87 -0.38
CA GLY A 74 5.26 6.20 0.64
C GLY A 74 6.68 6.43 0.15
N ALA A 75 7.28 5.54 -0.62
CA ALA A 75 8.69 5.67 -1.02
C ALA A 75 8.97 6.99 -1.77
N ASN A 76 8.13 7.34 -2.74
CA ASN A 76 8.23 8.60 -3.47
C ASN A 76 7.86 9.81 -2.60
N ASP A 77 6.95 9.61 -1.66
CA ASP A 77 6.53 10.65 -0.71
C ASP A 77 7.65 11.02 0.25
N ILE A 78 8.37 10.04 0.81
CA ILE A 78 9.53 10.29 1.66
C ILE A 78 10.55 11.17 0.95
N ILE A 79 10.84 10.89 -0.32
CA ILE A 79 11.79 11.68 -1.12
C ILE A 79 11.25 13.10 -1.34
N LYS A 80 9.97 13.25 -1.65
CA LYS A 80 9.30 14.53 -1.89
C LYS A 80 9.31 15.42 -0.64
N TRP A 81 8.87 14.86 0.48
CA TRP A 81 8.67 15.60 1.71
C TRP A 81 9.95 15.77 2.53
N ASN A 82 10.93 14.88 2.38
CA ASN A 82 12.30 14.99 2.92
C ASN A 82 12.34 15.50 4.37
N GLY A 83 11.60 14.82 5.26
CA GLY A 83 11.49 15.16 6.68
C GLY A 83 10.30 16.06 7.04
N ASP A 84 9.60 16.64 6.09
CA ASP A 84 8.32 17.33 6.33
C ASP A 84 7.19 16.30 6.51
N VAL A 85 7.17 15.67 7.68
CA VAL A 85 6.19 14.63 8.03
C VAL A 85 4.78 15.19 8.08
N GLU A 86 4.60 16.40 8.56
CA GLU A 86 3.28 17.03 8.66
C GLU A 86 2.70 17.33 7.27
N GLY A 87 3.52 17.77 6.32
CA GLY A 87 3.12 17.94 4.93
C GLY A 87 2.64 16.63 4.30
N PHE A 88 3.38 15.53 4.53
CA PHE A 88 2.99 14.19 4.08
C PHE A 88 1.65 13.74 4.70
N ILE A 89 1.47 13.89 6.01
CA ILE A 89 0.25 13.50 6.72
C ILE A 89 -0.95 14.32 6.27
N ASN A 90 -0.78 15.62 6.03
CA ASN A 90 -1.83 16.48 5.48
C ASN A 90 -2.22 16.04 4.05
N ALA A 91 -1.26 15.67 3.21
CA ALA A 91 -1.53 15.13 1.88
C ALA A 91 -2.33 13.82 1.95
N TYR A 92 -1.98 12.90 2.85
CA TYR A 92 -2.75 11.67 3.09
C TYR A 92 -4.17 11.97 3.55
N LYS A 93 -4.34 12.86 4.54
CA LYS A 93 -5.65 13.26 5.05
C LYS A 93 -6.54 13.83 3.95
N ASN A 94 -5.99 14.71 3.10
CA ASN A 94 -6.72 15.31 1.99
C ASN A 94 -7.14 14.25 0.96
N SER A 95 -6.25 13.32 0.64
CA SER A 95 -6.54 12.23 -0.30
C SER A 95 -7.61 11.27 0.22
N ILE A 96 -7.56 10.92 1.51
CA ILE A 96 -8.61 10.12 2.16
C ILE A 96 -9.96 10.85 2.11
N SER A 97 -9.98 12.15 2.42
CA SER A 97 -11.20 12.96 2.37
C SER A 97 -11.79 13.01 0.96
N TYR A 98 -10.93 13.19 -0.06
CA TYR A 98 -11.36 13.14 -1.45
C TYR A 98 -11.95 11.77 -1.84
N ILE A 99 -11.31 10.67 -1.45
CA ILE A 99 -11.84 9.32 -1.75
C ILE A 99 -13.21 9.14 -1.09
N LYS A 100 -13.38 9.54 0.17
CA LYS A 100 -14.67 9.45 0.88
C LYS A 100 -15.77 10.30 0.23
N GLU A 101 -15.41 11.41 -0.42
CA GLU A 101 -16.36 12.25 -1.16
C GLU A 101 -16.83 11.58 -2.46
N VAL A 102 -15.90 11.03 -3.25
CA VAL A 102 -16.22 10.48 -4.57
C VAL A 102 -16.63 9.01 -4.54
N LEU A 103 -16.29 8.28 -3.47
CA LEU A 103 -16.59 6.86 -3.26
C LEU A 103 -17.09 6.66 -1.80
N PRO A 104 -18.28 7.17 -1.45
CA PRO A 104 -18.74 7.20 -0.06
C PRO A 104 -18.97 5.83 0.57
N ASP A 105 -19.24 4.81 -0.24
CA ASP A 105 -19.50 3.44 0.23
C ASP A 105 -18.25 2.54 0.22
N THR A 106 -17.09 3.08 -0.18
CA THR A 106 -15.83 2.35 -0.24
C THR A 106 -15.14 2.34 1.13
N THR A 107 -14.81 1.15 1.62
CA THR A 107 -13.93 0.97 2.78
C THR A 107 -12.48 1.20 2.36
N ILE A 108 -11.82 2.18 2.97
CA ILE A 108 -10.40 2.51 2.71
C ILE A 108 -9.53 1.73 3.69
N ILE A 109 -8.46 1.11 3.18
CA ILE A 109 -7.44 0.44 3.97
C ILE A 109 -6.07 0.99 3.54
N ILE A 110 -5.23 1.34 4.51
CA ILE A 110 -3.90 1.89 4.24
C ILE A 110 -2.83 0.83 4.49
N ASN A 111 -1.98 0.56 3.50
CA ASN A 111 -0.77 -0.23 3.68
C ASN A 111 0.36 0.63 4.24
N SER A 112 1.21 0.04 5.08
CA SER A 112 2.36 0.70 5.68
C SER A 112 3.35 1.24 4.64
N VAL A 113 4.04 2.32 4.99
CA VAL A 113 5.23 2.78 4.26
C VAL A 113 6.37 1.80 4.51
N LEU A 114 6.81 1.10 3.48
CA LEU A 114 7.81 0.04 3.61
C LEU A 114 9.19 0.58 3.97
N PRO A 115 9.96 -0.14 4.80
CA PRO A 115 11.38 0.14 5.01
C PRO A 115 12.16 -0.09 3.72
N VAL A 116 13.35 0.49 3.65
CA VAL A 116 14.31 0.31 2.56
C VAL A 116 15.63 -0.18 3.10
N SER A 117 16.52 -0.67 2.23
CA SER A 117 17.86 -1.12 2.63
C SER A 117 18.77 0.05 3.05
N GLU A 118 19.84 -0.26 3.80
CA GLU A 118 20.90 0.72 4.11
C GLU A 118 21.53 1.32 2.84
N LYS A 119 21.67 0.53 1.77
CA LYS A 119 22.13 1.02 0.46
C LYS A 119 21.23 2.16 -0.07
N ALA A 120 19.93 2.01 0.04
CA ALA A 120 18.99 3.04 -0.42
C ALA A 120 19.06 4.29 0.46
N ILE A 121 19.21 4.14 1.78
CA ILE A 121 19.42 5.24 2.73
C ILE A 121 20.71 6.00 2.41
N ASN A 122 21.80 5.29 2.16
CA ASN A 122 23.08 5.90 1.80
C ASN A 122 23.02 6.66 0.47
N ASN A 123 22.21 6.19 -0.46
CA ASN A 123 22.00 6.87 -1.75
C ASN A 123 21.05 8.08 -1.66
N LYS A 124 20.05 8.02 -0.77
CA LYS A 124 19.07 9.09 -0.53
C LYS A 124 18.74 9.17 0.95
N SER A 125 19.36 10.11 1.65
CA SER A 125 19.21 10.31 3.10
C SER A 125 17.77 10.58 3.54
N ALA A 126 16.89 11.04 2.65
CA ALA A 126 15.46 11.19 2.94
C ALA A 126 14.82 9.91 3.49
N PHE A 127 15.30 8.73 3.09
CA PHE A 127 14.78 7.45 3.60
C PHE A 127 15.04 7.21 5.09
N THR A 128 15.91 7.99 5.75
CA THR A 128 16.06 7.95 7.22
C THR A 128 14.75 8.29 7.95
N TYR A 129 13.85 9.03 7.31
CA TYR A 129 12.55 9.42 7.88
C TYR A 129 11.47 8.34 7.73
N GLN A 130 11.74 7.19 7.09
CA GLN A 130 10.71 6.17 6.80
C GLN A 130 9.94 5.72 8.05
N SER A 131 10.63 5.42 9.13
CA SER A 131 9.99 4.96 10.37
C SER A 131 9.08 6.03 10.98
N GLU A 132 9.46 7.29 10.91
CA GLU A 132 8.65 8.40 11.41
C GLU A 132 7.40 8.60 10.52
N PHE A 133 7.55 8.59 9.19
CA PHE A 133 6.44 8.67 8.24
C PHE A 133 5.43 7.53 8.47
N ASN A 134 5.92 6.31 8.60
CA ASN A 134 5.05 5.16 8.84
C ASN A 134 4.31 5.25 10.18
N SER A 135 5.01 5.62 11.26
CA SER A 135 4.43 5.79 12.59
C SER A 135 3.34 6.88 12.62
N LYS A 136 3.58 8.01 11.96
CA LYS A 136 2.59 9.10 11.87
C LYS A 136 1.40 8.73 11.01
N LEU A 137 1.62 8.00 9.90
CA LEU A 137 0.54 7.49 9.06
C LEU A 137 -0.37 6.51 9.84
N MET A 138 0.21 5.60 10.60
CA MET A 138 -0.54 4.69 11.47
C MET A 138 -1.39 5.46 12.51
N LYS A 139 -0.85 6.53 13.10
CA LYS A 139 -1.58 7.40 14.04
C LYS A 139 -2.73 8.15 13.34
N LEU A 140 -2.51 8.63 12.11
CA LEU A 140 -3.57 9.24 11.31
C LEU A 140 -4.70 8.25 11.06
N CYS A 141 -4.38 7.04 10.60
CA CYS A 141 -5.37 5.99 10.35
C CYS A 141 -6.20 5.70 11.60
N LYS A 142 -5.56 5.55 12.76
CA LYS A 142 -6.26 5.37 14.04
C LYS A 142 -7.21 6.53 14.35
N SER A 143 -6.78 7.78 14.12
CA SER A 143 -7.61 8.97 14.40
C SER A 143 -8.78 9.14 13.45
N MET A 144 -8.71 8.55 12.26
CA MET A 144 -9.75 8.58 11.23
C MET A 144 -10.59 7.30 11.16
N GLU A 145 -10.34 6.35 12.09
CA GLU A 145 -10.99 5.02 12.13
C GLU A 145 -10.84 4.26 10.80
N ILE A 146 -9.63 4.30 10.25
CA ILE A 146 -9.23 3.60 9.02
C ILE A 146 -8.31 2.44 9.39
N ASP A 147 -8.58 1.27 8.81
CA ASP A 147 -7.73 0.10 9.02
C ASP A 147 -6.35 0.30 8.36
N PHE A 148 -5.31 -0.10 9.09
CA PHE A 148 -3.91 0.01 8.68
C PHE A 148 -3.26 -1.37 8.68
N LEU A 149 -2.64 -1.75 7.56
CA LEU A 149 -1.92 -3.02 7.43
C LEU A 149 -0.41 -2.78 7.50
N GLU A 150 0.22 -3.27 8.56
CA GLU A 150 1.68 -3.22 8.74
C GLU A 150 2.32 -4.38 7.98
N ASN A 151 3.13 -4.06 6.97
CA ASN A 151 3.76 -5.03 6.07
C ASN A 151 5.28 -5.13 6.24
N SER A 152 5.90 -4.27 7.06
CA SER A 152 7.37 -4.18 7.21
C SER A 152 8.00 -5.49 7.67
N ARG A 153 7.30 -6.27 8.49
CA ARG A 153 7.79 -7.58 8.99
C ARG A 153 8.20 -8.53 7.87
N PHE A 154 7.50 -8.52 6.75
CA PHE A 154 7.80 -9.39 5.61
C PHE A 154 9.17 -9.10 4.97
N LEU A 155 9.70 -7.90 5.17
CA LEU A 155 11.03 -7.52 4.70
C LEU A 155 12.09 -7.69 5.81
N LEU A 156 11.76 -7.30 7.04
CA LEU A 156 12.71 -7.32 8.16
C LEU A 156 13.12 -8.73 8.59
N GLU A 157 12.28 -9.74 8.35
CA GLU A 157 12.54 -11.14 8.69
C GLU A 157 13.30 -11.91 7.60
N LYS A 158 13.66 -11.27 6.48
CA LYS A 158 14.32 -11.92 5.34
C LYS A 158 15.73 -11.39 5.12
N GLU A 159 16.63 -12.30 4.81
CA GLU A 159 17.94 -11.96 4.25
C GLU A 159 17.76 -11.41 2.83
N GLU A 160 18.44 -10.31 2.52
CA GLU A 160 18.41 -9.66 1.21
C GLU A 160 17.01 -9.49 0.60
N PRO A 161 16.06 -8.82 1.27
CA PRO A 161 14.68 -8.78 0.81
C PRO A 161 14.44 -7.87 -0.41
N TYR A 162 15.43 -7.04 -0.79
CA TYR A 162 15.28 -6.03 -1.83
C TYR A 162 15.96 -6.43 -3.14
N GLY A 163 15.49 -5.81 -4.22
CA GLY A 163 16.16 -5.79 -5.51
C GLY A 163 17.43 -4.93 -5.49
N TYR A 164 18.03 -4.74 -6.67
CA TYR A 164 19.32 -4.04 -6.81
C TYR A 164 19.31 -2.60 -6.27
N ASP A 165 18.20 -1.91 -6.37
CA ASP A 165 18.07 -0.50 -5.91
C ASP A 165 17.94 -0.37 -4.38
N GLY A 166 17.67 -1.46 -3.68
CA GLY A 166 17.48 -1.47 -2.23
C GLY A 166 16.16 -0.85 -1.76
N ILE A 167 15.25 -0.53 -2.68
CA ILE A 167 13.94 0.08 -2.43
C ILE A 167 12.82 -0.90 -2.74
N HIS A 168 12.82 -1.48 -3.94
CA HIS A 168 11.79 -2.40 -4.38
C HIS A 168 12.03 -3.79 -3.80
N PRO A 169 11.03 -4.37 -3.13
CA PRO A 169 11.12 -5.74 -2.63
C PRO A 169 11.28 -6.77 -3.74
N LYS A 170 11.90 -7.89 -3.41
CA LYS A 170 11.91 -9.08 -4.28
C LYS A 170 10.51 -9.71 -4.35
N ARG A 171 10.31 -10.58 -5.34
CA ARG A 171 9.03 -11.21 -5.69
C ARG A 171 8.27 -11.80 -4.50
N PHE A 172 8.94 -12.47 -3.56
CA PHE A 172 8.30 -13.13 -2.41
C PHE A 172 7.42 -12.20 -1.59
N PHE A 173 7.81 -10.91 -1.45
CA PHE A 173 7.08 -9.91 -0.69
C PHE A 173 5.66 -9.71 -1.23
N PHE A 174 5.50 -9.66 -2.54
CA PHE A 174 4.21 -9.38 -3.18
C PHE A 174 3.19 -10.49 -2.91
N TYR A 175 3.62 -11.73 -2.80
CA TYR A 175 2.75 -12.84 -2.40
C TYR A 175 2.33 -12.72 -0.94
N LEU A 176 3.26 -12.46 -0.03
CA LEU A 176 2.95 -12.27 1.40
C LEU A 176 2.04 -11.05 1.62
N TRP A 177 2.31 -9.97 0.91
CA TRP A 177 1.49 -8.77 0.94
C TRP A 177 0.08 -9.02 0.38
N GLY A 178 -0.03 -9.73 -0.73
CA GLY A 178 -1.31 -10.14 -1.28
C GLY A 178 -2.11 -10.99 -0.31
N ARG A 179 -1.48 -12.00 0.31
CA ARG A 179 -2.12 -12.85 1.33
C ARG A 179 -2.59 -12.04 2.54
N GLN A 180 -1.83 -11.06 3.01
CA GLN A 180 -2.26 -10.21 4.13
C GLN A 180 -3.51 -9.40 3.78
N MET A 181 -3.55 -8.78 2.60
CA MET A 181 -4.75 -8.07 2.15
C MET A 181 -5.95 -9.00 1.96
N ALA A 182 -5.75 -10.19 1.39
CA ALA A 182 -6.80 -11.19 1.22
C ALA A 182 -7.31 -11.73 2.56
N SER A 183 -6.43 -11.99 3.52
CA SER A 183 -6.80 -12.39 4.87
C SER A 183 -7.62 -11.31 5.61
N TYR A 184 -7.26 -10.03 5.41
CA TYR A 184 -8.09 -8.93 5.88
C TYR A 184 -9.51 -8.99 5.29
N LEU A 185 -9.64 -9.17 3.96
CA LEU A 185 -10.94 -9.26 3.28
C LEU A 185 -11.78 -10.43 3.83
N ASN A 186 -11.18 -11.60 4.02
CA ASN A 186 -11.86 -12.77 4.60
C ASN A 186 -12.41 -12.47 6.01
N SER A 187 -11.66 -11.70 6.82
CA SER A 187 -12.10 -11.32 8.17
C SER A 187 -13.32 -10.40 8.20
N LYS A 188 -13.61 -9.71 7.11
CA LYS A 188 -14.78 -8.81 6.97
C LYS A 188 -16.00 -9.50 6.36
N SER A 189 -15.82 -10.72 5.86
CA SER A 189 -16.90 -11.51 5.25
C SER A 189 -17.61 -12.44 6.26
N LEU A 190 -17.15 -12.45 7.51
CA LEU A 190 -17.74 -13.16 8.66
C LEU A 190 -18.67 -12.23 9.43
#